data_77730fadb7798fe061cad2d9ca6668e8
#
_entry.id   77730fadb7798fe061cad2d9ca6668e8
#
_cell.length_a   1.000
_cell.length_b   1.000
_cell.length_c   1.000
_cell.angle_alpha   90.00
_cell.angle_beta   90.00
_cell.angle_gamma   90.00
#
_symmetry.space_group_name_H-M   'P 1'
#
loop_
_entity.id
_entity.type
_entity.pdbx_description
1 polymer ?
#
loop_
_entity_poly.entity_id
_entity_poly.type
_entity_poly.pdbx_seq_one_letter_code
_entity_poly.pdbx_strand_id
1 'polypeptide(L)'
;NSNIDTSLLDLYDESLANCGSYICLIRKNFIKKIYCICNKIHKNLTGDSENLEIFYKTQIEIVDEDTRETIYQKLLDKLSSSRQNDIKFKMTRYGIHKDDIAIYINNIDAKMYGSQGQQRMVSISLKLSEIEIIKSESGEYPILILDDVFSELDENRQRLLINNLKDVQMFITTAENSHKDIFNKNNTTIFNIENGKVIKVENNTS
;
A
#
# COMPACT_ATOMS: atom_id res chain seq x y z
N ASN A 1 -10.34 34.55 29.83
CA ASN A 1 -10.94 33.22 30.01
C ASN A 1 -12.23 33.20 29.18
N SER A 2 -12.12 32.91 27.87
CA SER A 2 -13.30 32.55 27.09
C SER A 2 -13.71 31.15 27.52
N ASN A 3 -14.88 31.02 28.15
CA ASN A 3 -15.54 29.76 28.36
C ASN A 3 -15.73 29.12 26.97
N ILE A 4 -14.89 28.12 26.63
CA ILE A 4 -15.08 27.33 25.43
C ILE A 4 -16.32 26.48 25.67
N ASP A 5 -17.30 26.60 24.79
CA ASP A 5 -18.52 25.79 24.87
C ASP A 5 -18.13 24.31 24.64
N THR A 6 -18.04 23.56 25.72
CA THR A 6 -17.66 22.15 25.70
C THR A 6 -18.72 21.26 25.06
N SER A 7 -19.98 21.70 25.02
CA SER A 7 -21.09 20.94 24.41
C SER A 7 -20.91 20.75 22.91
N LEU A 8 -20.38 21.76 22.22
CA LEU A 8 -20.05 21.66 20.80
C LEU A 8 -18.91 20.68 20.53
N LEU A 9 -17.92 20.64 21.43
CA LEU A 9 -16.81 19.68 21.33
C LEU A 9 -17.28 18.24 21.54
N ASP A 10 -18.26 18.02 22.43
CA ASP A 10 -18.86 16.69 22.62
C ASP A 10 -19.48 16.16 21.32
N LEU A 11 -20.27 17.00 20.62
CA LEU A 11 -20.87 16.65 19.33
C LEU A 11 -19.81 16.34 18.25
N TYR A 12 -18.71 17.09 18.21
CA TYR A 12 -17.62 16.80 17.27
C TYR A 12 -16.88 15.52 17.64
N ASP A 13 -16.62 15.25 18.91
CA ASP A 13 -15.98 14.03 19.36
C ASP A 13 -16.82 12.79 19.02
N GLU A 14 -18.14 12.86 19.25
CA GLU A 14 -19.07 11.79 18.85
C GLU A 14 -19.07 11.56 17.34
N SER A 15 -19.11 12.63 16.55
CA SER A 15 -19.07 12.55 15.09
C SER A 15 -17.74 11.96 14.58
N LEU A 16 -16.61 12.41 15.15
CA LEU A 16 -15.28 11.88 14.83
C LEU A 16 -15.13 10.42 15.22
N ALA A 17 -15.63 10.03 16.40
CA ALA A 17 -15.57 8.64 16.84
C ALA A 17 -16.47 7.75 15.97
N ASN A 18 -17.65 8.22 15.57
CA ASN A 18 -18.56 7.45 14.71
C ASN A 18 -17.99 7.21 13.31
N CYS A 19 -17.51 8.26 12.64
CA CYS A 19 -16.86 8.11 11.32
C CYS A 19 -15.53 7.36 11.45
N GLY A 20 -14.76 7.68 12.50
CA GLY A 20 -13.47 7.07 12.77
C GLY A 20 -13.54 5.57 13.00
N SER A 21 -14.51 5.09 13.78
CA SER A 21 -14.69 3.66 14.05
C SER A 21 -14.97 2.85 12.78
N TYR A 22 -15.78 3.41 11.88
CA TYR A 22 -16.06 2.79 10.59
C TYR A 22 -14.79 2.69 9.72
N ILE A 23 -14.05 3.79 9.62
CA ILE A 23 -12.81 3.84 8.82
C ILE A 23 -11.73 2.93 9.44
N CYS A 24 -11.56 2.92 10.75
CA CYS A 24 -10.63 2.02 11.43
C CYS A 24 -10.93 0.55 11.15
N LEU A 25 -12.19 0.17 11.20
CA LEU A 25 -12.61 -1.21 10.94
C LEU A 25 -12.30 -1.62 9.49
N ILE A 26 -12.62 -0.75 8.53
CA ILE A 26 -12.31 -0.99 7.11
C ILE A 26 -10.80 -1.12 6.90
N ARG A 27 -10.00 -0.18 7.44
CA ARG A 27 -8.54 -0.20 7.31
C ARG A 27 -7.93 -1.45 7.93
N LYS A 28 -8.36 -1.83 9.14
CA LYS A 28 -7.93 -3.05 9.82
C LYS A 28 -8.14 -4.28 8.92
N ASN A 29 -9.37 -4.44 8.40
CA ASN A 29 -9.72 -5.58 7.56
C ASN A 29 -8.95 -5.58 6.22
N PHE A 30 -8.79 -4.41 5.62
CA PHE A 30 -8.03 -4.26 4.38
C PHE A 30 -6.54 -4.58 4.57
N ILE A 31 -5.91 -4.08 5.64
CA ILE A 31 -4.50 -4.39 5.95
C ILE A 31 -4.32 -5.89 6.17
N LYS A 32 -5.25 -6.54 6.85
CA LYS A 32 -5.23 -7.99 7.04
C LYS A 32 -5.34 -8.76 5.71
N LYS A 33 -6.22 -8.30 4.82
CA LYS A 33 -6.39 -8.88 3.47
C LYS A 33 -5.13 -8.70 2.62
N ILE A 34 -4.60 -7.46 2.54
CA ILE A 34 -3.43 -7.16 1.72
C ILE A 34 -2.17 -7.85 2.24
N TYR A 35 -2.00 -7.97 3.56
CA TYR A 35 -0.85 -8.64 4.16
C TYR A 35 -0.69 -10.09 3.67
N CYS A 36 -1.76 -10.87 3.68
CA CYS A 36 -1.72 -12.27 3.25
C CYS A 36 -1.23 -12.42 1.80
N ILE A 37 -1.68 -11.53 0.91
CA ILE A 37 -1.30 -11.53 -0.51
C ILE A 37 0.12 -10.99 -0.67
N CYS A 38 0.40 -9.87 -0.03
CA CYS A 38 1.65 -9.14 -0.16
C CYS A 38 2.85 -9.95 0.34
N ASN A 39 2.73 -10.63 1.49
CA ASN A 39 3.80 -11.47 2.01
C ASN A 39 4.14 -12.63 1.05
N LYS A 40 3.12 -13.25 0.43
CA LYS A 40 3.32 -14.30 -0.56
C LYS A 40 4.07 -13.78 -1.80
N ILE A 41 3.63 -12.63 -2.33
CA ILE A 41 4.26 -11.99 -3.49
C ILE A 41 5.69 -11.57 -3.15
N HIS A 42 5.90 -10.95 -1.99
CA HIS A 42 7.22 -10.51 -1.54
C HIS A 42 8.21 -11.66 -1.41
N LYS A 43 7.80 -12.77 -0.81
CA LYS A 43 8.61 -13.98 -0.74
C LYS A 43 9.00 -14.49 -2.13
N ASN A 44 8.05 -14.56 -3.06
CA ASN A 44 8.34 -14.97 -4.43
C ASN A 44 9.36 -14.04 -5.11
N LEU A 45 9.24 -12.71 -4.91
CA LEU A 45 10.14 -11.73 -5.51
C LEU A 45 11.53 -11.69 -4.86
N THR A 46 11.64 -12.13 -3.60
CA THR A 46 12.91 -12.15 -2.85
C THR A 46 13.53 -13.54 -2.74
N GLY A 47 12.95 -14.56 -3.40
CA GLY A 47 13.41 -15.93 -3.33
C GLY A 47 13.36 -16.49 -1.91
N ASP A 48 12.27 -16.23 -1.18
CA ASP A 48 12.04 -16.65 0.20
C ASP A 48 13.07 -16.12 1.24
N SER A 49 13.92 -15.17 0.86
CA SER A 49 14.93 -14.62 1.77
C SER A 49 14.38 -13.61 2.77
N GLU A 50 13.21 -13.03 2.49
CA GLU A 50 12.60 -11.98 3.30
C GLU A 50 11.16 -12.34 3.68
N ASN A 51 10.83 -12.14 4.96
CA ASN A 51 9.47 -12.25 5.49
C ASN A 51 8.92 -10.85 5.73
N LEU A 52 7.85 -10.49 5.02
CA LEU A 52 7.19 -9.21 5.13
C LEU A 52 6.03 -9.29 6.11
N GLU A 53 5.93 -8.30 6.99
CA GLU A 53 4.81 -8.13 7.89
C GLU A 53 4.24 -6.71 7.76
N ILE A 54 2.91 -6.60 7.77
CA ILE A 54 2.21 -5.33 7.61
C ILE A 54 1.18 -5.21 8.73
N PHE A 55 1.24 -4.11 9.48
CA PHE A 55 0.34 -3.83 10.59
C PHE A 55 -0.36 -2.48 10.41
N TYR A 56 -1.61 -2.43 10.82
CA TYR A 56 -2.32 -1.17 10.97
C TYR A 56 -1.87 -0.48 12.26
N LYS A 57 -1.20 0.65 12.12
CA LYS A 57 -0.70 1.44 13.24
C LYS A 57 -1.69 2.55 13.56
N THR A 58 -2.35 2.43 14.69
CA THR A 58 -3.34 3.40 15.19
C THR A 58 -3.01 3.85 16.60
N GLN A 59 -3.62 4.93 17.04
CA GLN A 59 -3.39 5.53 18.37
C GLN A 59 -4.29 4.96 19.46
N ILE A 60 -5.19 4.06 19.11
CA ILE A 60 -5.97 3.24 20.04
C ILE A 60 -5.57 1.78 19.85
N GLU A 61 -5.62 1.00 20.90
CA GLU A 61 -5.38 -0.43 20.78
C GLU A 61 -6.57 -1.11 20.11
N ILE A 62 -6.35 -1.71 18.92
CA ILE A 62 -7.38 -2.45 18.18
C ILE A 62 -6.94 -3.91 18.12
N VAL A 63 -7.78 -4.81 18.65
CA VAL A 63 -7.59 -6.25 18.58
C VAL A 63 -8.51 -6.89 17.53
N ASP A 64 -8.28 -8.16 17.20
CA ASP A 64 -9.02 -8.84 16.12
C ASP A 64 -10.53 -8.93 16.38
N GLU A 65 -10.91 -9.10 17.63
CA GLU A 65 -12.29 -9.23 18.09
C GLU A 65 -13.06 -7.89 18.15
N ASP A 66 -12.37 -6.77 18.01
CA ASP A 66 -13.01 -5.47 18.09
C ASP A 66 -14.04 -5.28 16.97
N THR A 67 -15.25 -4.94 17.40
CA THR A 67 -16.36 -4.51 16.54
C THR A 67 -16.30 -3.00 16.30
N ARG A 68 -17.16 -2.49 15.42
CA ARG A 68 -17.29 -1.05 15.20
C ARG A 68 -17.64 -0.31 16.50
N GLU A 69 -18.52 -0.89 17.32
CA GLU A 69 -18.99 -0.34 18.58
C GLU A 69 -17.86 -0.24 19.60
N THR A 70 -17.03 -1.27 19.73
CA THR A 70 -15.88 -1.23 20.66
C THR A 70 -14.84 -0.23 20.20
N ILE A 71 -14.57 -0.13 18.90
CA ILE A 71 -13.67 0.87 18.32
C ILE A 71 -14.22 2.29 18.53
N TYR A 72 -15.54 2.49 18.34
CA TYR A 72 -16.20 3.78 18.61
C TYR A 72 -15.95 4.22 20.04
N GLN A 73 -16.22 3.34 21.02
CA GLN A 73 -16.03 3.69 22.43
C GLN A 73 -14.56 4.01 22.74
N LYS A 74 -13.61 3.22 22.24
CA LYS A 74 -12.17 3.48 22.42
C LYS A 74 -11.75 4.84 21.84
N LEU A 75 -12.28 5.22 20.68
CA LEU A 75 -12.02 6.54 20.07
C LEU A 75 -12.63 7.67 20.88
N LEU A 76 -13.88 7.52 21.31
CA LEU A 76 -14.57 8.54 22.11
C LEU A 76 -13.86 8.77 23.43
N ASP A 77 -13.48 7.72 24.16
CA ASP A 77 -12.72 7.80 25.39
C ASP A 77 -11.37 8.51 25.19
N LYS A 78 -10.70 8.20 24.05
CA LYS A 78 -9.41 8.81 23.70
C LYS A 78 -9.55 10.31 23.41
N LEU A 79 -10.56 10.71 22.61
CA LEU A 79 -10.84 12.11 22.30
C LEU A 79 -11.20 12.89 23.57
N SER A 80 -12.11 12.36 24.40
CA SER A 80 -12.52 12.98 25.66
C SER A 80 -11.35 13.17 26.63
N SER A 81 -10.48 12.14 26.79
CA SER A 81 -9.32 12.22 27.66
C SER A 81 -8.25 13.18 27.18
N SER A 82 -8.16 13.44 25.87
CA SER A 82 -7.17 14.36 25.27
C SER A 82 -7.64 15.80 25.19
N ARG A 83 -8.92 16.07 25.41
CA ARG A 83 -9.61 17.37 25.14
C ARG A 83 -8.89 18.60 25.70
N GLN A 84 -8.45 18.53 26.96
CA GLN A 84 -7.75 19.68 27.58
C GLN A 84 -6.45 20.01 26.84
N ASN A 85 -5.73 18.98 26.38
CA ASN A 85 -4.51 19.15 25.60
C ASN A 85 -4.84 19.68 24.18
N ASP A 86 -5.90 19.19 23.56
CA ASP A 86 -6.33 19.62 22.24
C ASP A 86 -6.73 21.10 22.23
N ILE A 87 -7.45 21.55 23.25
CA ILE A 87 -7.77 22.96 23.47
C ILE A 87 -6.50 23.79 23.67
N LYS A 88 -5.57 23.32 24.53
CA LYS A 88 -4.30 24.00 24.81
C LYS A 88 -3.44 24.16 23.55
N PHE A 89 -3.36 23.12 22.72
CA PHE A 89 -2.53 23.11 21.51
C PHE A 89 -3.30 23.55 20.24
N LYS A 90 -4.60 23.84 20.37
CA LYS A 90 -5.51 24.25 19.27
C LYS A 90 -5.51 23.27 18.09
N MET A 91 -5.42 21.97 18.39
CA MET A 91 -5.40 20.92 17.37
C MET A 91 -5.87 19.60 17.96
N THR A 92 -6.61 18.81 17.19
CA THR A 92 -6.98 17.42 17.54
C THR A 92 -5.77 16.53 17.40
N ARG A 93 -5.31 15.97 18.51
CA ARG A 93 -4.08 15.17 18.59
C ARG A 93 -4.29 13.70 18.31
N TYR A 94 -5.51 13.23 18.48
CA TYR A 94 -5.89 11.83 18.31
C TYR A 94 -6.97 11.67 17.25
N GLY A 95 -6.93 10.56 16.51
CA GLY A 95 -7.92 10.24 15.48
C GLY A 95 -7.28 9.60 14.26
N ILE A 96 -8.11 9.13 13.36
CA ILE A 96 -7.75 8.37 12.16
C ILE A 96 -6.78 9.08 11.18
N HIS A 97 -6.65 10.40 11.30
CA HIS A 97 -5.70 11.20 10.51
C HIS A 97 -4.24 11.05 10.98
N LYS A 98 -4.02 10.39 12.11
CA LYS A 98 -2.70 10.05 12.65
C LYS A 98 -2.34 8.58 12.47
N ASP A 99 -3.24 7.80 11.91
CA ASP A 99 -2.97 6.39 11.65
C ASP A 99 -1.99 6.23 10.50
N ASP A 100 -1.22 5.15 10.54
CA ASP A 100 -0.19 4.81 9.56
C ASP A 100 -0.18 3.30 9.32
N ILE A 101 0.65 2.85 8.41
CA ILE A 101 0.96 1.44 8.18
C ILE A 101 2.39 1.19 8.64
N ALA A 102 2.58 0.21 9.52
CA ALA A 102 3.90 -0.26 9.91
C ALA A 102 4.26 -1.49 9.08
N ILE A 103 5.43 -1.47 8.46
CA ILE A 103 5.93 -2.53 7.59
C ILE A 103 7.27 -3.02 8.12
N TYR A 104 7.38 -4.32 8.32
CA TYR A 104 8.61 -4.97 8.79
C TYR A 104 9.09 -6.00 7.79
N ILE A 105 10.41 -6.10 7.65
CA ILE A 105 11.11 -7.16 6.92
C ILE A 105 11.97 -7.89 7.94
N ASN A 106 11.72 -9.19 8.13
CA ASN A 106 12.45 -10.00 9.10
C ASN A 106 12.49 -9.34 10.51
N ASN A 107 11.36 -8.81 10.97
CA ASN A 107 11.19 -8.07 12.25
C ASN A 107 11.92 -6.72 12.33
N ILE A 108 12.43 -6.18 11.22
CA ILE A 108 13.09 -4.87 11.17
C ILE A 108 12.17 -3.88 10.45
N ASP A 109 11.94 -2.70 11.04
CA ASP A 109 11.11 -1.65 10.43
C ASP A 109 11.70 -1.24 9.07
N ALA A 110 10.96 -1.54 7.99
CA ALA A 110 11.41 -1.33 6.62
C ALA A 110 11.53 0.16 6.25
N LYS A 111 10.71 1.03 6.87
CA LYS A 111 10.71 2.47 6.62
C LYS A 111 11.93 3.14 7.24
N MET A 112 12.34 2.69 8.43
CA MET A 112 13.43 3.29 9.20
C MET A 112 14.80 2.69 8.87
N TYR A 113 14.86 1.38 8.63
CA TYR A 113 16.11 0.62 8.56
C TYR A 113 16.26 -0.23 7.31
N GLY A 114 15.22 -0.33 6.48
CA GLY A 114 15.28 -1.06 5.22
C GLY A 114 16.25 -0.42 4.22
N SER A 115 17.01 -1.24 3.51
CA SER A 115 17.80 -0.78 2.37
C SER A 115 16.89 -0.21 1.27
N GLN A 116 17.42 0.64 0.39
CA GLN A 116 16.65 1.16 -0.75
C GLN A 116 16.04 0.03 -1.60
N GLY A 117 16.80 -1.04 -1.84
CA GLY A 117 16.33 -2.21 -2.57
C GLY A 117 15.15 -2.91 -1.85
N GLN A 118 15.22 -3.05 -0.53
CA GLN A 118 14.13 -3.62 0.27
C GLN A 118 12.88 -2.75 0.24
N GLN A 119 13.02 -1.43 0.42
CA GLN A 119 11.88 -0.51 0.35
C GLN A 119 11.19 -0.52 -1.01
N ARG A 120 11.97 -0.63 -2.11
CA ARG A 120 11.45 -0.79 -3.47
C ARG A 120 10.69 -2.12 -3.65
N MET A 121 11.26 -3.22 -3.16
CA MET A 121 10.60 -4.53 -3.24
C MET A 121 9.29 -4.54 -2.46
N VAL A 122 9.23 -3.91 -1.29
CA VAL A 122 7.98 -3.72 -0.54
C VAL A 122 6.96 -2.94 -1.37
N SER A 123 7.36 -1.82 -1.98
CA SER A 123 6.47 -0.99 -2.79
C SER A 123 5.90 -1.77 -3.98
N ILE A 124 6.74 -2.54 -4.68
CA ILE A 124 6.32 -3.40 -5.79
C ILE A 124 5.37 -4.50 -5.28
N SER A 125 5.71 -5.16 -4.17
CA SER A 125 4.88 -6.21 -3.58
C SER A 125 3.49 -5.70 -3.19
N LEU A 126 3.40 -4.50 -2.63
CA LEU A 126 2.13 -3.83 -2.31
C LEU A 126 1.32 -3.55 -3.58
N LYS A 127 1.95 -3.00 -4.63
CA LYS A 127 1.28 -2.71 -5.90
C LYS A 127 0.76 -3.96 -6.59
N LEU A 128 1.54 -5.04 -6.62
CA LEU A 128 1.08 -6.32 -7.14
C LEU A 128 -0.06 -6.91 -6.33
N SER A 129 -0.06 -6.70 -5.01
CA SER A 129 -1.15 -7.15 -4.15
C SER A 129 -2.45 -6.39 -4.41
N GLU A 130 -2.38 -5.10 -4.74
CA GLU A 130 -3.55 -4.32 -5.17
C GLU A 130 -4.19 -4.92 -6.43
N ILE A 131 -3.37 -5.36 -7.41
CA ILE A 131 -3.83 -6.01 -8.65
C ILE A 131 -4.61 -7.29 -8.33
N GLU A 132 -4.08 -8.14 -7.46
CA GLU A 132 -4.74 -9.38 -7.04
C GLU A 132 -6.04 -9.12 -6.28
N ILE A 133 -6.08 -8.07 -5.45
CA ILE A 133 -7.31 -7.65 -4.77
C ILE A 133 -8.35 -7.19 -5.78
N ILE A 134 -7.98 -6.33 -6.72
CA ILE A 134 -8.90 -5.84 -7.77
C ILE A 134 -9.46 -7.01 -8.55
N LYS A 135 -8.61 -7.94 -9.01
CA LYS A 135 -9.06 -9.16 -9.70
C LYS A 135 -10.05 -9.96 -8.86
N SER A 136 -9.76 -10.13 -7.56
CA SER A 136 -10.65 -10.90 -6.67
C SER A 136 -12.03 -10.27 -6.48
N GLU A 137 -12.14 -8.96 -6.64
CA GLU A 137 -13.38 -8.19 -6.45
C GLU A 137 -14.14 -7.94 -7.75
N SER A 138 -13.42 -7.65 -8.85
CA SER A 138 -14.04 -7.34 -10.17
C SER A 138 -14.15 -8.57 -11.09
N GLY A 139 -13.39 -9.63 -10.84
CA GLY A 139 -13.27 -10.80 -11.71
C GLY A 139 -12.24 -10.64 -12.83
N GLU A 140 -11.73 -9.44 -13.08
CA GLU A 140 -10.82 -9.13 -14.18
C GLU A 140 -9.54 -8.44 -13.67
N TYR A 141 -8.42 -8.66 -14.36
CA TYR A 141 -7.19 -7.92 -14.10
C TYR A 141 -7.29 -6.48 -14.60
N PRO A 142 -6.81 -5.51 -13.83
CA PRO A 142 -6.67 -4.14 -14.31
C PRO A 142 -5.53 -4.05 -15.33
N ILE A 143 -5.54 -2.99 -16.15
CA ILE A 143 -4.40 -2.64 -16.98
C ILE A 143 -3.31 -2.05 -16.08
N LEU A 144 -2.09 -2.57 -16.17
CA LEU A 144 -0.96 -2.13 -15.37
C LEU A 144 -0.05 -1.22 -16.18
N ILE A 145 0.33 -0.09 -15.61
CA ILE A 145 1.32 0.83 -16.18
C ILE A 145 2.53 0.86 -15.25
N LEU A 146 3.70 0.46 -15.77
CA LEU A 146 4.98 0.46 -15.07
C LEU A 146 5.90 1.49 -15.73
N ASP A 147 6.10 2.62 -15.05
CA ASP A 147 6.95 3.69 -15.54
C ASP A 147 8.36 3.56 -14.95
N ASP A 148 9.33 3.27 -15.82
CA ASP A 148 10.77 3.11 -15.51
C ASP A 148 11.11 2.16 -14.35
N VAL A 149 10.24 1.19 -14.05
CA VAL A 149 10.43 0.29 -12.88
C VAL A 149 11.65 -0.61 -13.05
N PHE A 150 12.04 -0.94 -14.30
CA PHE A 150 13.16 -1.86 -14.58
C PHE A 150 14.53 -1.27 -14.30
N SER A 151 14.71 0.06 -14.44
CA SER A 151 15.99 0.73 -14.13
C SER A 151 16.42 0.51 -12.67
N GLU A 152 15.46 0.20 -11.81
CA GLU A 152 15.63 0.07 -10.37
C GLU A 152 15.78 -1.37 -9.88
N LEU A 153 15.63 -2.36 -10.77
CA LEU A 153 15.64 -3.79 -10.45
C LEU A 153 16.81 -4.50 -11.11
N ASP A 154 17.43 -5.43 -10.40
CA ASP A 154 18.34 -6.39 -11.01
C ASP A 154 17.60 -7.36 -11.96
N GLU A 155 18.34 -7.99 -12.86
CA GLU A 155 17.78 -8.85 -13.90
C GLU A 155 16.92 -10.02 -13.35
N ASN A 156 17.30 -10.59 -12.21
CA ASN A 156 16.54 -11.67 -11.59
C ASN A 156 15.17 -11.18 -11.09
N ARG A 157 15.14 -10.02 -10.44
CA ARG A 157 13.90 -9.41 -9.95
C ARG A 157 12.99 -8.95 -11.08
N GLN A 158 13.56 -8.43 -12.18
CA GLN A 158 12.81 -8.08 -13.38
C GLN A 158 12.12 -9.33 -13.96
N ARG A 159 12.82 -10.44 -14.09
CA ARG A 159 12.25 -11.72 -14.56
C ARG A 159 11.16 -12.25 -13.64
N LEU A 160 11.35 -12.17 -12.31
CA LEU A 160 10.35 -12.58 -11.34
C LEU A 160 9.11 -11.70 -11.40
N LEU A 161 9.28 -10.39 -11.56
CA LEU A 161 8.16 -9.45 -11.73
C LEU A 161 7.31 -9.82 -12.96
N ILE A 162 7.92 -9.98 -14.14
CA ILE A 162 7.21 -10.35 -15.36
C ILE A 162 6.53 -11.72 -15.24
N ASN A 163 7.18 -12.68 -14.61
CA ASN A 163 6.59 -14.01 -14.39
C ASN A 163 5.33 -13.99 -13.51
N ASN A 164 5.26 -13.06 -12.55
CA ASN A 164 4.07 -12.88 -11.71
C ASN A 164 2.92 -12.15 -12.43
N LEU A 165 3.17 -11.54 -13.59
CA LEU A 165 2.22 -10.70 -14.31
C LEU A 165 1.81 -11.27 -15.69
N LYS A 166 1.97 -12.57 -15.92
CA LYS A 166 1.74 -13.21 -17.25
C LYS A 166 0.35 -12.99 -17.82
N ASP A 167 -0.66 -12.90 -16.96
CA ASP A 167 -2.06 -12.77 -17.35
C ASP A 167 -2.56 -11.32 -17.31
N VAL A 168 -1.67 -10.36 -17.03
CA VAL A 168 -2.01 -8.94 -16.89
C VAL A 168 -1.60 -8.19 -18.13
N GLN A 169 -2.52 -7.43 -18.73
CA GLN A 169 -2.16 -6.48 -19.78
C GLN A 169 -1.34 -5.33 -19.15
N MET A 170 -0.11 -5.12 -19.66
CA MET A 170 0.77 -4.11 -19.10
C MET A 170 1.42 -3.22 -20.16
N PHE A 171 1.65 -1.97 -19.77
CA PHE A 171 2.46 -1.01 -20.50
C PHE A 171 3.69 -0.70 -19.66
N ILE A 172 4.87 -0.85 -20.25
CA ILE A 172 6.14 -0.65 -19.55
C ILE A 172 6.94 0.39 -20.31
N THR A 173 7.41 1.42 -19.62
CA THR A 173 8.39 2.37 -20.17
C THR A 173 9.79 2.03 -19.67
N THR A 174 10.78 2.17 -20.51
CA THR A 174 12.21 2.00 -20.16
C THR A 174 13.08 2.83 -21.10
N ALA A 175 14.16 3.38 -20.57
CA ALA A 175 15.18 4.08 -21.37
C ALA A 175 16.24 3.12 -21.95
N GLU A 176 16.33 1.89 -21.43
CA GLU A 176 17.37 0.94 -21.80
C GLU A 176 16.89 -0.13 -22.78
N ASN A 177 17.68 -0.36 -23.82
CA ASN A 177 17.44 -1.45 -24.79
C ASN A 177 17.79 -2.84 -24.25
N SER A 178 18.54 -2.94 -23.16
CA SER A 178 18.99 -4.20 -22.55
C SER A 178 17.84 -5.09 -22.04
N HIS A 179 16.68 -4.48 -21.76
CA HIS A 179 15.50 -5.21 -21.24
C HIS A 179 14.72 -5.98 -22.31
N LYS A 180 15.04 -5.83 -23.61
CA LYS A 180 14.32 -6.51 -24.71
C LYS A 180 14.31 -8.03 -24.55
N ASP A 181 15.40 -8.62 -24.05
CA ASP A 181 15.53 -10.08 -23.89
C ASP A 181 14.58 -10.67 -22.85
N ILE A 182 14.14 -9.85 -21.89
CA ILE A 182 13.17 -10.26 -20.86
C ILE A 182 11.76 -10.44 -21.48
N PHE A 183 11.47 -9.67 -22.52
CA PHE A 183 10.17 -9.65 -23.19
C PHE A 183 10.09 -10.54 -24.43
N ASN A 184 11.23 -11.05 -24.93
CA ASN A 184 11.28 -11.85 -26.17
C ASN A 184 10.52 -13.18 -26.12
N LYS A 185 10.04 -13.62 -24.97
CA LYS A 185 9.30 -14.88 -24.79
C LYS A 185 7.80 -14.69 -24.59
N ASN A 186 7.32 -13.45 -24.58
CA ASN A 186 5.94 -13.12 -24.29
C ASN A 186 5.31 -12.42 -25.52
N ASN A 187 4.00 -12.48 -25.63
CA ASN A 187 3.24 -11.77 -26.66
C ASN A 187 3.38 -10.25 -26.43
N THR A 188 4.44 -9.65 -26.98
CA THR A 188 4.89 -8.28 -26.65
C THR A 188 5.05 -7.45 -27.90
N THR A 189 4.53 -6.22 -27.87
CA THR A 189 4.77 -5.20 -28.89
C THR A 189 5.71 -4.13 -28.31
N ILE A 190 6.83 -3.87 -28.97
CA ILE A 190 7.81 -2.88 -28.56
C ILE A 190 7.67 -1.65 -29.46
N PHE A 191 7.46 -0.48 -28.84
CA PHE A 191 7.41 0.82 -29.49
C PHE A 191 8.71 1.58 -29.19
N ASN A 192 9.52 1.83 -30.23
CA ASN A 192 10.68 2.69 -30.10
C ASN A 192 10.25 4.15 -30.29
N ILE A 193 10.54 5.01 -29.33
CA ILE A 193 10.08 6.41 -29.30
C ILE A 193 11.30 7.33 -29.32
N GLU A 194 11.34 8.26 -30.28
CA GLU A 194 12.32 9.35 -30.35
C GLU A 194 11.62 10.68 -30.61
N ASN A 195 12.01 11.71 -29.86
CA ASN A 195 11.42 13.06 -29.97
C ASN A 195 9.88 13.08 -29.94
N GLY A 196 9.28 12.23 -29.08
CA GLY A 196 7.83 12.12 -28.94
C GLY A 196 7.10 11.41 -30.08
N LYS A 197 7.83 10.76 -31.01
CA LYS A 197 7.27 10.01 -32.12
C LYS A 197 7.67 8.55 -32.08
N VAL A 198 6.74 7.67 -32.45
CA VAL A 198 7.03 6.26 -32.67
C VAL A 198 7.82 6.10 -33.95
N ILE A 199 9.08 5.64 -33.85
CA ILE A 199 9.97 5.45 -35.02
C ILE A 199 10.03 4.00 -35.48
N LYS A 200 9.75 3.04 -34.61
CA LYS A 200 9.76 1.61 -34.92
C LYS A 200 8.78 0.85 -34.04
N VAL A 201 8.12 -0.15 -34.61
CA VAL A 201 7.26 -1.11 -33.89
C VAL A 201 7.78 -2.51 -34.17
N GLU A 202 8.05 -3.27 -33.10
CA GLU A 202 8.51 -4.65 -33.17
C GLU A 202 7.49 -5.55 -32.46
N ASN A 203 6.98 -6.57 -33.15
CA ASN A 203 6.04 -7.55 -32.61
C ASN A 203 6.78 -8.87 -32.36
N ASN A 204 6.83 -9.31 -31.10
CA ASN A 204 7.33 -10.61 -30.72
C ASN A 204 6.13 -11.50 -30.40
N THR A 205 5.63 -12.18 -31.44
CA THR A 205 4.65 -13.28 -31.29
C THR A 205 5.41 -14.59 -31.29
N SER A 206 5.27 -15.38 -30.23
CA SER A 206 5.74 -16.75 -30.15
C SER A 206 4.88 -17.68 -30.98
#